data_c405f866f490548ebae5b1a367f21e2e
#
_entry.id   c405f866f490548ebae5b1a367f21e2e
#
_cell.length_a   1.000
_cell.length_b   1.000
_cell.length_c   1.000
_cell.angle_alpha   90.00
_cell.angle_beta   90.00
_cell.angle_gamma   90.00
#
_symmetry.space_group_name_H-M   'P 1'
#
loop_
_entity.id
_entity.type
_entity.pdbx_description
1 polymer ?
#
loop_
_entity_poly.entity_id
_entity_poly.type
_entity_poly.pdbx_seq_one_letter_code
_entity_poly.pdbx_strand_id
1 'polypeptide(L)'
;FRHKNKPEDAYLDPSIYRIHGDSTDYVIWFDEGPFDVIIDDGSHMVEDQIATFKNLWPLLNSGGIYIIEDVKLDALQTIADLDKSSCVYQFGKQYDDNIVDFRK
;
A
#
# COMPACT_ATOMS: atom_id res chain seq x y z
N PHE A 1 4.18 14.79 7.02
CA PHE A 1 5.12 14.40 8.07
C PHE A 1 4.97 12.92 8.42
N ARG A 2 5.94 12.39 9.16
CA ARG A 2 6.00 10.97 9.47
C ARG A 2 6.14 10.76 10.96
N HIS A 3 5.56 9.65 11.43
CA HIS A 3 5.75 9.18 12.80
C HIS A 3 6.18 7.73 12.78
N LYS A 4 7.22 7.42 13.52
CA LYS A 4 7.67 6.06 13.78
C LYS A 4 7.59 5.82 15.28
N ASN A 5 6.98 4.70 15.69
CA ASN A 5 6.93 4.30 17.09
C ASN A 5 6.32 5.39 17.96
N LYS A 6 5.15 5.91 17.54
CA LYS A 6 4.40 6.87 18.34
C LYS A 6 3.95 6.21 19.65
N PRO A 7 3.67 7.01 20.70
CA PRO A 7 3.24 6.43 21.98
C PRO A 7 2.05 5.48 21.87
N GLU A 8 1.08 5.80 21.02
CA GLU A 8 -0.07 4.93 20.82
C GLU A 8 0.27 3.67 20.05
N ASP A 9 1.45 3.59 19.47
CA ASP A 9 1.94 2.40 18.76
C ASP A 9 2.84 1.53 19.65
N ALA A 10 2.92 1.81 20.95
CA ALA A 10 3.82 1.12 21.86
C ALA A 10 3.51 -0.38 22.00
N TYR A 11 2.31 -0.81 21.64
CA TYR A 11 1.90 -2.22 21.71
C TYR A 11 2.23 -2.99 20.44
N LEU A 12 2.71 -2.31 19.40
CA LEU A 12 3.01 -2.96 18.13
C LEU A 12 4.42 -3.55 18.17
N ASP A 13 4.62 -4.56 17.33
CA ASP A 13 5.93 -5.12 17.08
C ASP A 13 6.86 -3.99 16.62
N PRO A 14 8.09 -3.89 17.19
CA PRO A 14 9.03 -2.84 16.79
C PRO A 14 9.38 -2.82 15.31
N SER A 15 9.15 -3.91 14.59
CA SER A 15 9.39 -3.96 13.15
C SER A 15 8.28 -3.31 12.32
N ILE A 16 7.19 -2.88 12.96
CA ILE A 16 6.06 -2.27 12.26
C ILE A 16 6.16 -0.75 12.37
N TYR A 17 6.10 -0.09 11.23
CA TYR A 17 6.06 1.36 11.15
C TYR A 17 4.67 1.83 10.81
N ARG A 18 4.31 2.97 11.41
CA ARG A 18 3.17 3.76 10.97
C ARG A 18 3.70 5.10 10.51
N ILE A 19 3.40 5.46 9.27
CA ILE A 19 3.90 6.68 8.68
C ILE A 19 2.72 7.53 8.26
N HIS A 20 2.67 8.76 8.78
CA HIS A 20 1.62 9.72 8.49
C HIS A 20 2.13 10.74 7.48
N GLY A 21 1.32 11.02 6.47
CA GLY A 21 1.67 11.95 5.43
C GLY A 21 0.94 11.58 4.15
N ASP A 22 1.29 12.25 3.09
CA ASP A 22 0.71 11.97 1.77
C ASP A 22 1.54 10.87 1.12
N SER A 23 0.96 9.66 1.03
CA SER A 23 1.66 8.50 0.47
C SER A 23 1.95 8.65 -1.02
N THR A 24 1.33 9.60 -1.69
CA THR A 24 1.63 9.90 -3.09
C THR A 24 2.85 10.79 -3.24
N ASP A 25 3.36 11.36 -2.16
CA ASP A 25 4.50 12.26 -2.18
C ASP A 25 5.81 11.49 -2.08
N TYR A 26 6.56 11.46 -3.18
CA TYR A 26 7.83 10.76 -3.24
C TYR A 26 8.81 11.23 -2.15
N VAL A 27 8.80 12.51 -1.83
CA VAL A 27 9.78 13.07 -0.87
C VAL A 27 9.62 12.44 0.50
N ILE A 28 8.40 12.11 0.91
CA ILE A 28 8.15 11.47 2.20
C ILE A 28 8.86 10.12 2.29
N TRP A 29 8.95 9.40 1.18
CA TRP A 29 9.45 8.02 1.16
C TRP A 29 10.92 7.91 0.77
N PHE A 30 11.56 9.03 0.48
CA PHE A 30 12.91 9.03 -0.13
C PHE A 30 13.91 8.16 0.62
N ASP A 31 13.90 8.21 1.95
CA ASP A 31 14.84 7.46 2.78
C ASP A 31 14.16 6.43 3.69
N GLU A 32 12.92 6.05 3.36
CA GLU A 32 12.21 5.03 4.11
C GLU A 32 12.46 3.65 3.52
N GLY A 33 12.16 2.63 4.31
CA GLY A 33 12.33 1.25 3.89
C GLY A 33 13.73 0.73 4.16
N PRO A 34 14.07 -0.45 3.62
CA PRO A 34 13.17 -1.30 2.85
C PRO A 34 12.13 -2.00 3.74
N PHE A 35 11.05 -2.45 3.12
CA PHE A 35 9.93 -3.08 3.84
C PHE A 35 9.71 -4.52 3.35
N ASP A 36 9.14 -5.35 4.22
CA ASP A 36 8.74 -6.71 3.85
C ASP A 36 7.25 -6.79 3.52
N VAL A 37 6.45 -5.92 4.12
CA VAL A 37 5.01 -5.84 3.87
C VAL A 37 4.61 -4.37 3.80
N ILE A 38 3.87 -4.02 2.78
CA ILE A 38 3.30 -2.69 2.63
C ILE A 38 1.80 -2.85 2.47
N ILE A 39 1.02 -2.10 3.27
CA ILE A 39 -0.43 -2.08 3.17
C ILE A 39 -0.86 -0.65 2.87
N ASP A 40 -1.48 -0.47 1.72
CA ASP A 40 -2.07 0.82 1.34
C ASP A 40 -3.55 0.80 1.72
N ASP A 41 -3.86 1.41 2.84
CA ASP A 41 -5.21 1.58 3.37
C ASP A 41 -5.52 3.08 3.45
N GLY A 42 -5.17 3.79 2.41
CA GLY A 42 -5.31 5.24 2.36
C GLY A 42 -6.47 5.69 1.50
N SER A 43 -6.19 6.55 0.53
CA SER A 43 -7.17 7.09 -0.39
C SER A 43 -7.81 5.99 -1.23
N HIS A 44 -9.12 6.11 -1.48
CA HIS A 44 -9.84 5.20 -2.37
C HIS A 44 -9.75 5.63 -3.83
N MET A 45 -9.03 6.70 -4.13
CA MET A 45 -8.89 7.20 -5.48
C MET A 45 -7.81 6.41 -6.22
N VAL A 46 -8.15 5.93 -7.42
CA VAL A 46 -7.26 5.05 -8.18
C VAL A 46 -5.93 5.74 -8.52
N GLU A 47 -5.95 7.02 -8.86
CA GLU A 47 -4.72 7.76 -9.18
C GLU A 47 -3.79 7.86 -7.96
N ASP A 48 -4.35 7.97 -6.75
CA ASP A 48 -3.55 8.00 -5.54
C ASP A 48 -2.97 6.62 -5.24
N GLN A 49 -3.75 5.58 -5.46
CA GLN A 49 -3.29 4.20 -5.25
C GLN A 49 -2.14 3.86 -6.21
N ILE A 50 -2.23 4.31 -7.45
CA ILE A 50 -1.18 4.11 -8.43
C ILE A 50 0.08 4.88 -8.05
N ALA A 51 -0.05 6.16 -7.68
CA ALA A 51 1.09 6.97 -7.29
C ALA A 51 1.80 6.40 -6.06
N THR A 52 1.03 5.97 -5.07
CA THR A 52 1.57 5.35 -3.87
C THR A 52 2.32 4.07 -4.23
N PHE A 53 1.76 3.24 -5.09
CA PHE A 53 2.42 2.01 -5.52
C PHE A 53 3.77 2.33 -6.18
N LYS A 54 3.80 3.30 -7.09
CA LYS A 54 5.03 3.67 -7.77
C LYS A 54 6.10 4.19 -6.81
N ASN A 55 5.69 4.86 -5.76
CA ASN A 55 6.61 5.36 -4.75
C ASN A 55 7.15 4.24 -3.85
N LEU A 56 6.30 3.30 -3.48
CA LEU A 56 6.62 2.33 -2.43
C LEU A 56 7.09 0.97 -2.95
N TRP A 57 6.68 0.59 -4.16
CA TRP A 57 7.10 -0.69 -4.72
C TRP A 57 8.63 -0.87 -4.73
N PRO A 58 9.41 0.15 -5.11
CA PRO A 58 10.87 0.02 -5.07
C PRO A 58 11.43 -0.19 -3.67
N LEU A 59 10.67 0.18 -2.63
CA LEU A 59 11.11 0.06 -1.24
C LEU A 59 10.73 -1.29 -0.64
N LEU A 60 10.02 -2.13 -1.38
CA LEU A 60 9.64 -3.46 -0.93
C LEU A 60 10.76 -4.44 -1.22
N ASN A 61 11.13 -5.23 -0.23
CA ASN A 61 12.14 -6.28 -0.39
C ASN A 61 11.66 -7.36 -1.34
N SER A 62 12.62 -8.00 -2.01
CA SER A 62 12.34 -9.22 -2.76
C SER A 62 11.72 -10.26 -1.81
N GLY A 63 10.65 -10.90 -2.23
CA GLY A 63 9.89 -11.80 -1.37
C GLY A 63 8.81 -11.10 -0.55
N GLY A 64 8.75 -9.77 -0.63
CA GLY A 64 7.75 -9.00 0.11
C GLY A 64 6.37 -8.98 -0.53
N ILE A 65 5.42 -8.44 0.21
CA ILE A 65 4.01 -8.37 -0.19
C ILE A 65 3.54 -6.91 -0.14
N TYR A 66 2.85 -6.49 -1.20
CA TYR A 66 2.21 -5.18 -1.28
C TYR A 66 0.70 -5.39 -1.39
N ILE A 67 -0.07 -4.77 -0.51
CA ILE A 67 -1.52 -4.93 -0.45
C ILE A 67 -2.18 -3.58 -0.64
N ILE A 68 -3.13 -3.49 -1.57
CA ILE A 68 -3.95 -2.30 -1.75
C ILE A 68 -5.37 -2.66 -1.37
N GLU A 69 -5.92 -1.96 -0.38
CA GLU A 69 -7.29 -2.14 0.08
C GLU A 69 -8.20 -1.10 -0.55
N ASP A 70 -9.50 -1.35 -0.49
CA ASP A 70 -10.53 -0.41 -0.93
C ASP A 70 -10.38 -0.02 -2.39
N VAL A 71 -10.14 -1.02 -3.24
CA VAL A 71 -10.03 -0.80 -4.69
C VAL A 71 -11.44 -0.81 -5.29
N LYS A 72 -11.74 0.22 -6.08
CA LYS A 72 -13.02 0.33 -6.76
C LYS A 72 -13.15 -0.74 -7.84
N LEU A 73 -14.38 -1.22 -8.02
CA LEU A 73 -14.64 -2.30 -8.97
C LEU A 73 -14.17 -1.96 -10.38
N ASP A 74 -14.42 -0.73 -10.83
CA ASP A 74 -14.01 -0.31 -12.18
C ASP A 74 -12.53 0.01 -12.31
N ALA A 75 -11.78 -0.02 -11.21
CA ALA A 75 -10.35 0.21 -11.21
C ALA A 75 -9.53 -1.07 -11.05
N LEU A 76 -10.20 -2.21 -10.84
CA LEU A 76 -9.50 -3.47 -10.52
C LEU A 76 -8.48 -3.84 -11.58
N GLN A 77 -8.83 -3.76 -12.87
CA GLN A 77 -7.91 -4.13 -13.93
C GLN A 77 -6.72 -3.18 -14.00
N THR A 78 -6.99 -1.89 -13.85
CA THR A 78 -5.93 -0.86 -13.87
C THR A 78 -4.93 -1.09 -12.74
N ILE A 79 -5.42 -1.37 -11.55
CA ILE A 79 -4.57 -1.65 -10.40
C ILE A 79 -3.82 -2.98 -10.59
N ALA A 80 -4.53 -4.02 -11.03
CA ALA A 80 -3.90 -5.34 -11.22
C ALA A 80 -2.78 -5.29 -12.25
N ASP A 81 -2.90 -4.42 -13.25
CA ASP A 81 -1.89 -4.29 -14.29
C ASP A 81 -0.61 -3.60 -13.84
N LEU A 82 -0.56 -3.09 -12.59
CA LEU A 82 0.65 -2.46 -12.08
C LEU A 82 1.83 -3.44 -12.01
N ASP A 83 1.56 -4.71 -11.76
CA ASP A 83 2.59 -5.75 -11.79
C ASP A 83 1.94 -7.11 -12.07
N LYS A 84 2.66 -7.95 -12.79
CA LYS A 84 2.16 -9.26 -13.21
C LYS A 84 1.91 -10.22 -12.05
N SER A 85 2.45 -9.94 -10.87
CA SER A 85 2.26 -10.77 -9.68
C SER A 85 0.91 -10.55 -9.00
N SER A 86 0.07 -9.67 -9.53
CA SER A 86 -1.18 -9.27 -8.87
C SER A 86 -2.13 -10.43 -8.66
N CYS A 87 -2.86 -10.36 -7.53
CA CYS A 87 -3.93 -11.27 -7.20
C CYS A 87 -5.11 -10.44 -6.73
N VAL A 88 -6.29 -10.66 -7.30
CA VAL A 88 -7.46 -9.82 -7.05
C VAL A 88 -8.46 -10.59 -6.19
N TYR A 89 -8.97 -9.92 -5.15
CA TYR A 89 -9.98 -10.48 -4.25
C TYR A 89 -11.22 -9.58 -4.29
N GLN A 90 -12.32 -10.11 -4.81
CA GLN A 90 -13.59 -9.40 -4.90
C GLN A 90 -14.53 -9.97 -3.85
N PHE A 91 -15.02 -9.10 -2.97
CA PHE A 91 -15.92 -9.53 -1.91
C PHE A 91 -17.39 -9.36 -2.27
N GLY A 92 -17.68 -8.50 -3.25
CA GLY A 92 -19.04 -8.37 -3.78
C GLY A 92 -20.04 -7.67 -2.88
N LYS A 93 -19.59 -7.03 -1.81
CA LYS A 93 -20.46 -6.37 -0.84
C LYS A 93 -20.66 -4.90 -1.13
N GLN A 94 -19.57 -4.23 -1.47
CA GLN A 94 -19.58 -2.80 -1.78
C GLN A 94 -18.72 -2.57 -3.01
N TYR A 95 -18.93 -1.43 -3.64
CA TYR A 95 -18.27 -1.09 -4.87
C TYR A 95 -16.74 -1.01 -4.72
N ASP A 96 -16.28 -0.57 -3.56
CA ASP A 96 -14.87 -0.29 -3.31
C ASP A 96 -14.26 -1.14 -2.20
N ASP A 97 -14.79 -2.34 -1.96
CA ASP A 97 -14.25 -3.20 -0.90
C ASP A 97 -13.35 -4.31 -1.44
N ASN A 98 -12.78 -4.13 -2.62
CA ASN A 98 -11.92 -5.12 -3.23
C ASN A 98 -10.47 -4.92 -2.84
N ILE A 99 -9.71 -6.00 -2.87
CA ILE A 99 -8.29 -5.99 -2.49
C ILE A 99 -7.48 -6.54 -3.65
N VAL A 100 -6.32 -5.92 -3.88
CA VAL A 100 -5.34 -6.44 -4.83
C VAL A 100 -4.01 -6.56 -4.09
N ASP A 101 -3.40 -7.74 -4.12
CA ASP A 101 -2.07 -7.90 -3.58
C ASP A 101 -1.06 -8.22 -4.67
N PHE A 102 0.20 -7.95 -4.35
CA PHE A 102 1.32 -8.18 -5.26
C PHE A 102 2.45 -8.83 -4.47
N ARG A 103 3.15 -9.75 -5.12
CA ARG A 103 4.28 -10.45 -4.50
C ARG A 103 5.55 -10.16 -5.27
N LYS A 104 6.51 -9.57 -4.59
CA LYS A 104 7.77 -9.22 -5.23
C LYS A 104 8.80 -10.38 -5.08
#